data_23a18982d92c3b68fc45e880c63c699a
#
_entry.id   23a18982d92c3b68fc45e880c63c699a
#
_cell.length_a   1.000
_cell.length_b   1.000
_cell.length_c   1.000
_cell.angle_alpha   90.00
_cell.angle_beta   90.00
_cell.angle_gamma   90.00
#
_symmetry.space_group_name_H-M   'P 1'
#
loop_
_entity.id
_entity.type
_entity.pdbx_description
1 polymer ?
#
loop_
_entity_poly.entity_id
_entity_poly.type
_entity_poly.pdbx_seq_one_letter_code
_entity_poly.pdbx_strand_id
1 'polypeptide(L)'
;MTRPQLFHFRTQTQQEVDIVLEDASGRLVGIEVKKTASPAAADFKGLKVLQAATGEKFLRGIVLYTGTSSVTFGPGLHAVPVSALWQMQTKTAP
;
A
#
# COMPACT_ATOMS: atom_id res chain seq x y z
N MET A 1 6.65 4.56 -21.51
CA MET A 1 6.67 4.83 -20.08
C MET A 1 5.32 4.53 -19.46
N THR A 2 5.33 3.84 -18.36
CA THR A 2 4.11 3.43 -17.69
C THR A 2 3.63 4.53 -16.73
N ARG A 3 2.34 4.85 -16.82
CA ARG A 3 1.72 5.79 -15.91
C ARG A 3 0.74 5.06 -15.02
N PRO A 4 0.93 5.11 -13.68
CA PRO A 4 -0.07 4.52 -12.81
C PRO A 4 -1.34 5.33 -12.83
N GLN A 5 -2.46 4.64 -12.70
CA GLN A 5 -3.75 5.26 -12.51
C GLN A 5 -4.12 5.17 -11.05
N LEU A 6 -4.73 6.22 -10.54
CA LEU A 6 -5.06 6.32 -9.12
C LEU A 6 -6.56 6.18 -8.93
N PHE A 7 -6.98 5.24 -8.07
CA PHE A 7 -8.39 5.11 -7.74
C PHE A 7 -8.54 4.44 -6.37
N HIS A 8 -9.74 4.54 -5.81
CA HIS A 8 -10.06 3.95 -4.52
C HIS A 8 -10.62 2.57 -4.68
N PHE A 9 -10.27 1.70 -3.75
CA PHE A 9 -10.83 0.37 -3.66
C PHE A 9 -11.62 0.27 -2.36
N ARG A 10 -12.87 -0.22 -2.46
CA ARG A 10 -13.75 -0.37 -1.31
C ARG A 10 -14.51 -1.68 -1.41
N THR A 11 -14.53 -2.45 -0.32
CA THR A 11 -15.27 -3.70 -0.26
C THR A 11 -16.63 -3.48 0.36
N GLN A 12 -17.51 -4.49 0.20
CA GLN A 12 -18.84 -4.43 0.80
C GLN A 12 -18.81 -4.50 2.33
N THR A 13 -17.71 -4.98 2.88
CA THR A 13 -17.54 -5.05 4.34
C THR A 13 -16.99 -3.76 4.91
N GLN A 14 -16.93 -2.71 4.11
CA GLN A 14 -16.43 -1.41 4.49
C GLN A 14 -14.93 -1.39 4.76
N GLN A 15 -14.25 -2.44 4.42
CA GLN A 15 -12.80 -2.42 4.39
C GLN A 15 -12.38 -1.71 3.12
N GLU A 16 -11.53 -0.73 3.25
CA GLU A 16 -11.11 0.03 2.09
C GLU A 16 -9.62 0.27 2.11
N VAL A 17 -9.09 0.44 0.92
CA VAL A 17 -7.70 0.82 0.73
C VAL A 17 -7.72 2.27 0.26
N ASP A 18 -6.93 3.13 0.91
CA ASP A 18 -6.99 4.56 0.63
C ASP A 18 -6.61 4.88 -0.81
N ILE A 19 -5.59 4.21 -1.33
CA ILE A 19 -5.09 4.48 -2.67
C ILE A 19 -4.78 3.17 -3.35
N VAL A 20 -5.20 3.03 -4.60
CA VAL A 20 -4.80 1.91 -5.43
C VAL A 20 -4.16 2.49 -6.69
N LEU A 21 -2.94 2.07 -6.94
CA LEU A 21 -2.20 2.48 -8.13
C LEU A 21 -2.18 1.30 -9.11
N GLU A 22 -2.46 1.59 -10.37
CA GLU A 22 -2.45 0.58 -11.40
C GLU A 22 -1.51 1.01 -12.52
N ASP A 23 -0.64 0.10 -12.95
CA ASP A 23 0.22 0.40 -14.07
C ASP A 23 -0.42 -0.03 -15.39
N ALA A 24 0.28 0.21 -16.50
CA ALA A 24 -0.28 -0.07 -17.83
C ALA A 24 -0.50 -1.57 -18.09
N SER A 25 0.16 -2.43 -17.32
CA SER A 25 -0.03 -3.87 -17.46
C SER A 25 -1.14 -4.42 -16.55
N GLY A 26 -1.77 -3.56 -15.77
CA GLY A 26 -2.84 -3.95 -14.86
C GLY A 26 -2.36 -4.40 -13.49
N ARG A 27 -1.07 -4.27 -13.19
CA ARG A 27 -0.56 -4.61 -11.87
C ARG A 27 -0.93 -3.52 -10.87
N LEU A 28 -1.19 -3.95 -9.64
CA LEU A 28 -1.76 -3.06 -8.62
C LEU A 28 -0.86 -2.97 -7.41
N VAL A 29 -0.80 -1.76 -6.85
CA VAL A 29 -0.20 -1.51 -5.54
C VAL A 29 -1.27 -0.82 -4.70
N GLY A 30 -1.61 -1.43 -3.56
CA GLY A 30 -2.54 -0.82 -2.62
C GLY A 30 -1.78 -0.12 -1.50
N ILE A 31 -2.25 1.06 -1.10
CA ILE A 31 -1.63 1.85 -0.05
C ILE A 31 -2.70 2.29 0.93
N GLU A 32 -2.45 2.05 2.21
CA GLU A 32 -3.34 2.50 3.27
C GLU A 32 -2.54 3.27 4.30
N VAL A 33 -3.08 4.40 4.74
CA VAL A 33 -2.41 5.26 5.73
C VAL A 33 -3.03 5.02 7.09
N LYS A 34 -2.19 4.73 8.08
CA LYS A 34 -2.64 4.47 9.46
C LYS A 34 -1.89 5.36 10.44
N LYS A 35 -2.64 5.99 11.34
CA LYS A 35 -2.05 6.79 12.41
C LYS A 35 -1.71 5.89 13.59
N THR A 36 -0.68 5.09 13.42
CA THR A 36 -0.20 4.19 14.45
C THR A 36 1.31 4.11 14.38
N ALA A 37 1.95 3.95 15.54
CA ALA A 37 3.38 3.71 15.60
C ALA A 37 3.70 2.22 15.65
N SER A 38 2.69 1.38 15.79
CA SER A 38 2.87 -0.07 15.92
C SER A 38 1.88 -0.78 15.01
N PRO A 39 2.22 -1.00 13.74
CA PRO A 39 1.31 -1.67 12.83
C PRO A 39 1.08 -3.12 13.27
N ALA A 40 -0.11 -3.61 13.00
CA ALA A 40 -0.50 -4.96 13.34
C ALA A 40 -1.15 -5.63 12.13
N ALA A 41 -1.32 -6.94 12.19
CA ALA A 41 -1.91 -7.69 11.09
C ALA A 41 -3.29 -7.15 10.71
N ALA A 42 -4.06 -6.68 11.69
CA ALA A 42 -5.39 -6.14 11.43
C ALA A 42 -5.36 -4.90 10.53
N ASP A 43 -4.25 -4.18 10.51
CA ASP A 43 -4.13 -2.98 9.68
C ASP A 43 -4.04 -3.34 8.18
N PHE A 44 -3.83 -4.60 7.87
CA PHE A 44 -3.69 -5.08 6.49
C PHE A 44 -4.96 -5.73 5.94
N LYS A 45 -6.07 -5.68 6.69
CA LYS A 45 -7.29 -6.35 6.27
C LYS A 45 -7.75 -5.93 4.88
N GLY A 46 -7.83 -4.64 4.63
CA GLY A 46 -8.27 -4.14 3.33
C GLY A 46 -7.32 -4.55 2.21
N LEU A 47 -6.02 -4.50 2.50
CA LEU A 47 -5.02 -4.90 1.51
C LEU A 47 -5.10 -6.39 1.20
N LYS A 48 -5.39 -7.22 2.19
CA LYS A 48 -5.56 -8.65 1.97
C LYS A 48 -6.79 -8.95 1.13
N VAL A 49 -7.86 -8.18 1.33
CA VAL A 49 -9.06 -8.33 0.50
C VAL A 49 -8.74 -7.96 -0.95
N LEU A 50 -8.01 -6.87 -1.14
CA LEU A 50 -7.59 -6.47 -2.48
C LEU A 50 -6.70 -7.54 -3.12
N GLN A 51 -5.76 -8.08 -2.36
CA GLN A 51 -4.87 -9.12 -2.84
C GLN A 51 -5.64 -10.36 -3.29
N ALA A 52 -6.62 -10.78 -2.49
CA ALA A 52 -7.43 -11.94 -2.83
C ALA A 52 -8.29 -11.69 -4.05
N ALA A 53 -8.77 -10.47 -4.22
CA ALA A 53 -9.66 -10.12 -5.33
C ALA A 53 -8.91 -9.99 -6.66
N THR A 54 -7.64 -9.59 -6.63
CA THR A 54 -6.88 -9.28 -7.84
C THR A 54 -5.84 -10.33 -8.21
N GLY A 55 -5.52 -11.24 -7.28
CA GLY A 55 -4.63 -12.36 -7.58
C GLY A 55 -3.28 -11.94 -8.12
N GLU A 56 -2.95 -12.43 -9.30
CA GLU A 56 -1.64 -12.19 -9.91
C GLU A 56 -1.37 -10.73 -10.22
N LYS A 57 -2.40 -9.91 -10.31
CA LYS A 57 -2.23 -8.50 -10.59
C LYS A 57 -1.77 -7.72 -9.35
N PHE A 58 -1.95 -8.30 -8.17
CA PHE A 58 -1.53 -7.65 -6.94
C PHE A 58 -0.01 -7.69 -6.81
N LEU A 59 0.61 -6.54 -6.93
CA LEU A 59 2.06 -6.46 -6.82
C LEU A 59 2.49 -6.29 -5.38
N ARG A 60 1.87 -5.35 -4.66
CA ARG A 60 2.29 -5.01 -3.32
C ARG A 60 1.20 -4.26 -2.56
N GLY A 61 1.14 -4.50 -1.25
CA GLY A 61 0.29 -3.73 -0.36
C GLY A 61 1.14 -3.06 0.70
N ILE A 62 0.92 -1.77 0.92
CA ILE A 62 1.73 -0.96 1.82
C ILE A 62 0.84 -0.27 2.83
N VAL A 63 1.16 -0.41 4.12
CA VAL A 63 0.60 0.42 5.17
C VAL A 63 1.63 1.48 5.51
N LEU A 64 1.29 2.74 5.28
CA LEU A 64 2.13 3.86 5.69
C LEU A 64 1.76 4.20 7.13
N TYR A 65 2.74 4.26 8.00
CA TYR A 65 2.49 4.49 9.41
C TYR A 65 3.53 5.45 10.00
N THR A 66 3.36 5.78 11.27
CA THR A 66 4.16 6.84 11.90
C THR A 66 5.43 6.34 12.60
N GLY A 67 5.80 5.09 12.37
CA GLY A 67 7.00 4.51 12.97
C GLY A 67 8.27 4.85 12.22
N THR A 68 9.33 4.11 12.52
CA THR A 68 10.67 4.39 12.02
C THR A 68 11.28 3.27 11.18
N SER A 69 10.67 2.10 11.16
CA SER A 69 11.22 0.93 10.48
C SER A 69 10.25 0.32 9.52
N SER A 70 10.77 -0.23 8.43
CA SER A 70 9.95 -1.00 7.50
C SER A 70 9.85 -2.44 7.99
N VAL A 71 8.64 -2.99 7.96
CA VAL A 71 8.37 -4.34 8.47
C VAL A 71 7.53 -5.10 7.43
N THR A 72 7.89 -6.34 7.18
CA THR A 72 7.13 -7.21 6.28
C THR A 72 6.09 -7.98 7.08
N PHE A 73 4.83 -7.96 6.61
CA PHE A 73 3.71 -8.63 7.26
C PHE A 73 3.16 -9.80 6.46
N GLY A 74 3.86 -10.22 5.44
CA GLY A 74 3.43 -11.33 4.62
C GLY A 74 3.87 -11.14 3.18
N PRO A 75 3.57 -12.09 2.28
CA PRO A 75 3.97 -11.96 0.88
C PRO A 75 3.37 -10.71 0.25
N GLY A 76 4.23 -9.80 -0.16
CA GLY A 76 3.79 -8.57 -0.79
C GLY A 76 3.14 -7.55 0.13
N LEU A 77 3.20 -7.74 1.46
CA LEU A 77 2.57 -6.83 2.43
C LEU A 77 3.63 -6.23 3.34
N HIS A 78 3.71 -4.91 3.34
CA HIS A 78 4.75 -4.20 4.09
C HIS A 78 4.20 -2.99 4.81
N ALA A 79 4.72 -2.74 6.01
CA ALA A 79 4.51 -1.49 6.72
C ALA A 79 5.73 -0.61 6.47
N VAL A 80 5.52 0.64 6.05
CA VAL A 80 6.59 1.56 5.68
C VAL A 80 6.35 2.89 6.38
N PRO A 81 7.37 3.48 7.01
CA PRO A 81 7.20 4.79 7.65
C PRO A 81 6.81 5.86 6.63
N VAL A 82 5.87 6.72 7.02
CA VAL A 82 5.48 7.85 6.18
C VAL A 82 6.69 8.71 5.83
N SER A 83 7.63 8.84 6.76
CA SER A 83 8.85 9.61 6.54
C SER A 83 9.68 9.11 5.36
N ALA A 84 9.53 7.84 5.00
CA ALA A 84 10.26 7.29 3.86
C ALA A 84 9.88 7.97 2.55
N LEU A 85 8.67 8.50 2.45
CA LEU A 85 8.25 9.23 1.26
C LEU A 85 9.07 10.49 1.06
N TRP A 86 9.36 11.19 2.14
CA TRP A 86 10.17 12.40 2.07
C TRP A 86 11.60 12.08 1.64
N GLN A 87 12.15 10.99 2.15
CA GLN A 87 13.50 10.57 1.77
C GLN A 87 13.57 10.21 0.30
N MET A 88 12.54 9.56 -0.22
CA MET A 88 12.49 9.22 -1.63
C MET A 88 12.43 10.47 -2.49
N GLN A 89 11.63 11.46 -2.11
CA GLN A 89 11.54 12.71 -2.84
C GLN A 89 12.88 13.45 -2.83
N THR A 90 13.54 13.46 -1.70
CA THR A 90 14.82 14.13 -1.57
C THR A 90 15.86 13.51 -2.50
N LYS A 91 15.84 12.19 -2.62
CA LYS A 91 16.79 11.49 -3.49
C LYS A 91 16.55 11.76 -4.96
N THR A 92 15.29 11.98 -5.34
CA THR A 92 14.94 12.20 -6.74
C THR A 92 14.98 13.66 -7.15
N ALA A 93 15.09 14.56 -6.18
CA ALA A 93 15.18 15.98 -6.50
C ALA A 93 16.50 16.30 -7.17
N PRO A 94 16.45 17.08 -8.22
CA PRO A 94 17.69 17.49 -8.89
C PRO A 94 18.51 18.45 -8.06
#